data_6914b53630311b9dd3b2273d3360102a
#
_entry.id   6914b53630311b9dd3b2273d3360102a
#
_cell.length_a   1.000
_cell.length_b   1.000
_cell.length_c   1.000
_cell.angle_alpha   90.00
_cell.angle_beta   90.00
_cell.angle_gamma   90.00
#
_symmetry.space_group_name_H-M   'P 1'
#
loop_
_entity.id
_entity.type
_entity.pdbx_description
1 polymer ?
#
loop_
_entity_poly.entity_id
_entity_poly.type
_entity_poly.pdbx_seq_one_letter_code
_entity_poly.pdbx_strand_id
1 'polypeptide(L)'
;MAATNSSNPGASGFGFNPHDELNDLRMSEAAVPLYEHVKRFFEDVVNPMSEEFHALGADREDRWSYVPGQLELLEGAKDKAKSEGLWNFFLPDAETGEGLKNLDYAYIAVELGKNSLASETMNCSAPDTGNMEVLERVGTPEQKEVWLKPLLEGKIRSAFAMTEPQRASSDAKNIGMSAVLEGGEWVLNGEKYYISGAGDPRCKIMITMVKTSPDAAPNKQQSQILVPIDTPGVDVLGPMHVFGHDDAPHGHMHIRFTDVRVPESNMLLGEGRGFEISQLRLGPGRIHHCMRSIGQAEKALDLMCRRGVSREAFGKPIVQLGKNIEVISRARIEIESMRLMVLKAARAMDVLGNREARNWVHMVKAMVPERVCEIIDQAIQMHGATGVSQWTPLAAMYTGQRTLRLADGPDEVHHLVVGRNEVRQYGDLPPEDLSLNAVWR
;
A
#
# COMPACT_ATOMS: atom_id res chain seq x y z
N MET A 1 -30.10 -41.07 -14.59
CA MET A 1 -28.63 -41.00 -14.58
C MET A 1 -28.25 -39.65 -13.99
N ALA A 2 -27.71 -39.65 -12.80
CA ALA A 2 -27.39 -38.44 -12.08
C ALA A 2 -26.08 -37.86 -12.65
N ALA A 3 -26.13 -36.64 -13.13
CA ALA A 3 -24.96 -35.90 -13.54
C ALA A 3 -24.15 -35.53 -12.28
N THR A 4 -22.98 -36.13 -12.14
CA THR A 4 -22.00 -35.77 -11.11
C THR A 4 -21.42 -34.38 -11.46
N ASN A 5 -21.89 -33.38 -10.73
CA ASN A 5 -21.22 -32.05 -10.74
C ASN A 5 -19.83 -32.25 -10.12
N SER A 6 -18.82 -32.37 -10.95
CA SER A 6 -17.44 -32.16 -10.55
C SER A 6 -17.24 -30.65 -10.39
N SER A 7 -17.40 -30.14 -9.19
CA SER A 7 -17.00 -28.80 -8.81
C SER A 7 -15.49 -28.71 -8.91
N ASN A 8 -15.00 -28.07 -9.97
CA ASN A 8 -13.61 -27.73 -10.16
C ASN A 8 -13.27 -26.59 -9.15
N PRO A 9 -12.44 -26.81 -8.11
CA PRO A 9 -12.16 -25.81 -7.11
C PRO A 9 -11.31 -24.63 -7.63
N GLY A 10 -10.99 -24.60 -8.92
CA GLY A 10 -10.30 -23.50 -9.60
C GLY A 10 -11.21 -22.59 -10.42
N ALA A 11 -12.50 -22.86 -10.51
CA ALA A 11 -13.45 -21.98 -11.17
C ALA A 11 -13.73 -20.78 -10.25
N SER A 12 -13.37 -19.59 -10.72
CA SER A 12 -13.61 -18.27 -10.15
C SER A 12 -14.73 -18.24 -9.11
N GLY A 13 -14.39 -17.87 -7.87
CA GLY A 13 -15.34 -17.74 -6.78
C GLY A 13 -16.30 -16.54 -6.90
N PHE A 14 -16.81 -16.25 -8.10
CA PHE A 14 -17.80 -15.20 -8.36
C PHE A 14 -19.26 -15.69 -8.30
N GLY A 15 -19.49 -16.99 -8.19
CA GLY A 15 -20.83 -17.51 -7.91
C GLY A 15 -21.27 -17.09 -6.51
N PHE A 16 -22.43 -16.41 -6.38
CA PHE A 16 -23.01 -16.11 -5.09
C PHE A 16 -23.52 -17.41 -4.42
N ASN A 17 -22.84 -17.81 -3.35
CA ASN A 17 -23.30 -18.88 -2.46
C ASN A 17 -23.64 -18.26 -1.10
N PRO A 18 -24.92 -18.27 -0.65
CA PRO A 18 -25.32 -17.64 0.60
C PRO A 18 -24.67 -18.28 1.85
N HIS A 19 -24.20 -19.53 1.72
CA HIS A 19 -23.52 -20.26 2.80
C HIS A 19 -21.99 -20.18 2.72
N ASP A 20 -21.44 -19.37 1.78
CA ASP A 20 -20.00 -19.22 1.62
C ASP A 20 -19.43 -18.42 2.79
N GLU A 21 -18.43 -18.98 3.44
CA GLU A 21 -17.65 -18.34 4.50
C GLU A 21 -17.06 -17.00 4.07
N LEU A 22 -16.83 -16.81 2.78
CA LEU A 22 -16.39 -15.55 2.20
C LEU A 22 -17.38 -14.39 2.40
N ASN A 23 -18.63 -14.67 2.77
CA ASN A 23 -19.65 -13.64 3.01
C ASN A 23 -19.69 -13.19 4.48
N ASP A 24 -18.95 -13.81 5.40
CA ASP A 24 -18.84 -13.35 6.78
C ASP A 24 -17.75 -12.26 6.87
N LEU A 25 -18.19 -11.00 6.83
CA LEU A 25 -17.33 -9.82 6.86
C LEU A 25 -17.21 -9.21 8.27
N ARG A 26 -17.67 -9.89 9.29
CA ARG A 26 -17.58 -9.41 10.68
C ARG A 26 -16.14 -9.50 11.18
N MET A 27 -15.71 -8.45 11.89
CA MET A 27 -14.49 -8.53 12.70
C MET A 27 -14.61 -9.65 13.73
N SER A 28 -13.50 -10.34 14.01
CA SER A 28 -13.49 -11.35 15.07
C SER A 28 -13.75 -10.72 16.43
N GLU A 29 -14.45 -11.44 17.31
CA GLU A 29 -14.75 -10.95 18.67
C GLU A 29 -13.48 -10.62 19.47
N ALA A 30 -12.40 -11.35 19.21
CA ALA A 30 -11.11 -11.11 19.85
C ALA A 30 -10.46 -9.78 19.41
N ALA A 31 -10.69 -9.32 18.18
CA ALA A 31 -10.11 -8.08 17.65
C ALA A 31 -10.93 -6.82 17.98
N VAL A 32 -12.21 -6.95 18.33
CA VAL A 32 -13.07 -5.80 18.65
C VAL A 32 -12.51 -4.91 19.77
N PRO A 33 -12.04 -5.42 20.92
CA PRO A 33 -11.47 -4.59 21.98
C PRO A 33 -10.22 -3.83 21.51
N LEU A 34 -9.38 -4.46 20.69
CA LEU A 34 -8.19 -3.85 20.11
C LEU A 34 -8.57 -2.71 19.15
N TYR A 35 -9.54 -2.94 18.27
CA TYR A 35 -10.05 -1.92 17.35
C TYR A 35 -10.59 -0.68 18.10
N GLU A 36 -11.38 -0.89 19.16
CA GLU A 36 -11.89 0.22 19.97
C GLU A 36 -10.77 0.94 20.74
N HIS A 37 -9.70 0.23 21.12
CA HIS A 37 -8.52 0.83 21.71
C HIS A 37 -7.75 1.68 20.68
N VAL A 38 -7.54 1.16 19.47
CA VAL A 38 -6.93 1.93 18.36
C VAL A 38 -7.68 3.23 18.10
N LYS A 39 -9.01 3.21 18.08
CA LYS A 39 -9.83 4.41 17.89
C LYS A 39 -9.61 5.45 18.99
N ARG A 40 -9.61 5.03 20.26
CA ARG A 40 -9.33 5.95 21.37
C ARG A 40 -7.91 6.51 21.29
N PHE A 41 -6.92 5.64 21.03
CA PHE A 41 -5.54 6.07 20.87
C PHE A 41 -5.35 7.04 19.70
N PHE A 42 -6.08 6.83 18.61
CA PHE A 42 -6.09 7.72 17.46
C PHE A 42 -6.56 9.13 17.85
N GLU A 43 -7.67 9.24 18.58
CA GLU A 43 -8.22 10.55 19.00
C GLU A 43 -7.39 11.21 20.11
N ASP A 44 -6.94 10.44 21.08
CA ASP A 44 -6.29 10.98 22.29
C ASP A 44 -4.79 11.25 22.10
N VAL A 45 -4.14 10.55 21.18
CA VAL A 45 -2.67 10.61 21.01
C VAL A 45 -2.27 10.99 19.59
N VAL A 46 -2.77 10.27 18.57
CA VAL A 46 -2.30 10.47 17.19
C VAL A 46 -2.69 11.82 16.64
N ASN A 47 -3.95 12.22 16.79
CA ASN A 47 -4.43 13.49 16.25
C ASN A 47 -3.71 14.69 16.89
N PRO A 48 -3.63 14.85 18.23
CA PRO A 48 -2.92 15.97 18.86
C PRO A 48 -1.42 15.97 18.49
N MET A 49 -0.76 14.82 18.53
CA MET A 49 0.65 14.68 18.16
C MET A 49 0.89 15.10 16.71
N SER A 50 0.02 14.68 15.79
CA SER A 50 0.13 15.00 14.37
C SER A 50 -0.01 16.51 14.11
N GLU A 51 -0.92 17.19 14.78
CA GLU A 51 -1.10 18.64 14.68
C GLU A 51 0.17 19.38 15.12
N GLU A 52 0.75 19.00 16.28
CA GLU A 52 1.98 19.60 16.79
C GLU A 52 3.19 19.28 15.91
N PHE A 53 3.31 18.02 15.46
CA PHE A 53 4.38 17.57 14.54
C PHE A 53 4.42 18.42 13.25
N HIS A 54 3.25 18.65 12.64
CA HIS A 54 3.17 19.46 11.42
C HIS A 54 3.41 20.94 11.69
N ALA A 55 2.93 21.46 12.84
CA ALA A 55 3.19 22.85 13.23
C ALA A 55 4.68 23.12 13.42
N LEU A 56 5.42 22.22 14.10
CA LEU A 56 6.87 22.36 14.28
C LEU A 56 7.62 22.34 12.95
N GLY A 57 7.20 21.51 12.00
CA GLY A 57 7.86 21.38 10.71
C GLY A 57 7.47 22.41 9.65
N ALA A 58 6.54 23.34 9.94
CA ALA A 58 5.93 24.21 8.93
C ALA A 58 6.94 25.16 8.25
N ASP A 59 7.84 25.76 9.04
CA ASP A 59 8.80 26.80 8.58
C ASP A 59 10.24 26.29 8.51
N ARG A 60 10.46 24.97 8.43
CA ARG A 60 11.82 24.40 8.37
C ARG A 60 12.52 24.75 7.06
N GLU A 61 13.77 25.19 7.14
CA GLU A 61 14.63 25.49 5.97
C GLU A 61 15.04 24.21 5.25
N ASP A 62 15.56 23.24 6.01
CA ASP A 62 15.89 21.91 5.48
C ASP A 62 14.68 20.98 5.58
N ARG A 63 14.06 20.67 4.45
CA ARG A 63 12.89 19.82 4.38
C ARG A 63 13.22 18.33 4.53
N TRP A 64 14.50 17.94 4.43
CA TRP A 64 14.96 16.54 4.48
C TRP A 64 15.44 16.13 5.87
N SER A 65 15.45 17.05 6.83
CA SER A 65 15.70 16.79 8.24
C SER A 65 14.46 17.04 9.10
N TYR A 66 14.50 16.51 10.29
CA TYR A 66 13.50 16.80 11.33
C TYR A 66 14.00 17.94 12.20
N VAL A 67 13.13 18.89 12.52
CA VAL A 67 13.47 19.93 13.49
C VAL A 67 13.44 19.37 14.91
N PRO A 68 14.15 20.00 15.87
CA PRO A 68 14.10 19.59 17.29
C PRO A 68 12.66 19.50 17.79
N GLY A 69 12.34 18.41 18.48
CA GLY A 69 11.00 18.12 19.01
C GLY A 69 10.12 17.25 18.08
N GLN A 70 10.32 17.30 16.75
CA GLN A 70 9.45 16.52 15.84
C GLN A 70 9.61 15.00 16.02
N LEU A 71 10.84 14.48 16.03
CA LEU A 71 11.08 13.06 16.23
C LEU A 71 10.72 12.62 17.63
N GLU A 72 11.00 13.44 18.64
CA GLU A 72 10.63 13.18 20.02
C GLU A 72 9.12 13.02 20.21
N LEU A 73 8.31 13.83 19.53
CA LEU A 73 6.85 13.67 19.52
C LEU A 73 6.42 12.34 18.90
N LEU A 74 6.95 12.02 17.73
CA LEU A 74 6.61 10.80 17.00
C LEU A 74 7.09 9.56 17.77
N GLU A 75 8.33 9.53 18.25
CA GLU A 75 8.88 8.40 19.00
C GLU A 75 8.17 8.23 20.36
N GLY A 76 7.80 9.34 21.03
CA GLY A 76 6.98 9.28 22.24
C GLY A 76 5.61 8.65 22.01
N ALA A 77 4.95 8.98 20.88
CA ALA A 77 3.69 8.34 20.50
C ALA A 77 3.88 6.85 20.13
N LYS A 78 4.98 6.51 19.44
CA LYS A 78 5.34 5.11 19.15
C LYS A 78 5.61 4.29 20.42
N ASP A 79 6.34 4.84 21.36
CA ASP A 79 6.62 4.17 22.64
C ASP A 79 5.34 3.96 23.45
N LYS A 80 4.44 4.93 23.43
CA LYS A 80 3.12 4.79 24.05
C LYS A 80 2.30 3.71 23.35
N ALA A 81 2.26 3.69 22.00
CA ALA A 81 1.58 2.64 21.23
C ALA A 81 2.12 1.24 21.60
N LYS A 82 3.45 1.07 21.65
CA LYS A 82 4.08 -0.19 22.09
C LYS A 82 3.66 -0.59 23.50
N SER A 83 3.70 0.35 24.45
CA SER A 83 3.37 0.08 25.87
C SER A 83 1.91 -0.33 26.05
N GLU A 84 1.04 0.05 25.13
CA GLU A 84 -0.39 -0.27 25.12
C GLU A 84 -0.74 -1.49 24.23
N GLY A 85 0.27 -2.16 23.64
CA GLY A 85 0.05 -3.30 22.74
C GLY A 85 -0.50 -2.93 21.36
N LEU A 86 -0.30 -1.69 20.92
CA LEU A 86 -0.79 -1.19 19.63
C LEU A 86 0.34 -1.14 18.60
N TRP A 87 0.85 -2.32 18.17
CA TRP A 87 2.08 -2.41 17.40
C TRP A 87 2.08 -3.55 16.38
N ASN A 88 2.62 -3.32 15.18
CA ASN A 88 2.82 -4.34 14.14
C ASN A 88 1.56 -5.11 13.70
N PHE A 89 0.39 -4.51 13.69
CA PHE A 89 -0.89 -5.18 13.39
C PHE A 89 -0.97 -5.89 12.04
N PHE A 90 -0.15 -5.48 11.07
CA PHE A 90 -0.18 -6.03 9.71
C PHE A 90 0.44 -7.43 9.61
N LEU A 91 1.24 -7.85 10.60
CA LEU A 91 1.87 -9.16 10.64
C LEU A 91 0.89 -10.21 11.19
N PRO A 92 0.63 -11.28 10.41
CA PRO A 92 -0.30 -12.32 10.83
C PRO A 92 0.30 -13.28 11.86
N ASP A 93 1.61 -13.24 12.08
CA ASP A 93 2.31 -14.07 13.07
C ASP A 93 2.21 -13.42 14.45
N ALA A 94 1.80 -14.20 15.46
CA ALA A 94 1.62 -13.72 16.82
C ALA A 94 2.95 -13.51 17.60
N GLU A 95 4.08 -14.02 17.09
CA GLU A 95 5.40 -13.78 17.69
C GLU A 95 5.98 -12.42 17.28
N THR A 96 5.65 -11.95 16.07
CA THR A 96 6.15 -10.70 15.47
C THR A 96 5.12 -9.60 15.37
N GLY A 97 3.83 -9.93 15.44
CA GLY A 97 2.67 -9.03 15.41
C GLY A 97 1.59 -9.48 16.38
N GLU A 98 0.35 -9.09 16.12
CA GLU A 98 -0.83 -9.41 16.96
C GLU A 98 -1.56 -10.68 16.51
N GLY A 99 -1.08 -11.40 15.52
CA GLY A 99 -1.75 -12.59 14.97
C GLY A 99 -3.11 -12.31 14.34
N LEU A 100 -3.36 -11.08 13.89
CA LEU A 100 -4.63 -10.67 13.32
C LEU A 100 -4.85 -11.29 11.93
N LYS A 101 -6.10 -11.62 11.63
CA LYS A 101 -6.52 -11.93 10.27
C LYS A 101 -6.48 -10.66 9.40
N ASN A 102 -6.34 -10.83 8.09
CA ASN A 102 -6.42 -9.69 7.16
C ASN A 102 -7.74 -8.93 7.29
N LEU A 103 -8.84 -9.64 7.54
CA LEU A 103 -10.14 -9.03 7.78
C LEU A 103 -10.15 -8.11 9.00
N ASP A 104 -9.57 -8.54 10.12
CA ASP A 104 -9.49 -7.75 11.34
C ASP A 104 -8.58 -6.52 11.15
N TYR A 105 -7.43 -6.73 10.53
CA TYR A 105 -6.52 -5.64 10.19
C TYR A 105 -7.14 -4.62 9.21
N ALA A 106 -8.03 -5.06 8.31
CA ALA A 106 -8.70 -4.16 7.37
C ALA A 106 -9.49 -3.04 8.08
N TYR A 107 -10.19 -3.36 9.15
CA TYR A 107 -10.92 -2.38 9.95
C TYR A 107 -9.97 -1.38 10.62
N ILE A 108 -8.88 -1.89 11.22
CA ILE A 108 -7.86 -1.06 11.88
C ILE A 108 -7.16 -0.14 10.85
N ALA A 109 -6.75 -0.68 9.72
CA ALA A 109 -6.05 0.08 8.69
C ALA A 109 -6.88 1.22 8.08
N VAL A 110 -8.22 1.08 8.04
CA VAL A 110 -9.11 2.18 7.65
C VAL A 110 -9.02 3.33 8.66
N GLU A 111 -9.01 3.04 9.96
CA GLU A 111 -8.83 4.08 10.98
C GLU A 111 -7.46 4.77 10.85
N LEU A 112 -6.38 3.98 10.70
CA LEU A 112 -5.04 4.52 10.51
C LEU A 112 -4.92 5.39 9.24
N GLY A 113 -5.70 5.10 8.20
CA GLY A 113 -5.73 5.87 6.96
C GLY A 113 -6.24 7.31 7.11
N LYS A 114 -6.94 7.66 8.19
CA LYS A 114 -7.51 9.00 8.42
C LYS A 114 -6.47 10.07 8.77
N ASN A 115 -5.26 9.67 9.18
CA ASN A 115 -4.17 10.58 9.54
C ASN A 115 -2.85 10.08 8.96
N SER A 116 -2.01 10.98 8.42
CA SER A 116 -0.77 10.64 7.73
C SER A 116 0.29 9.96 8.61
N LEU A 117 0.32 10.26 9.92
CA LEU A 117 1.28 9.70 10.87
C LEU A 117 0.75 8.46 11.62
N ALA A 118 -0.55 8.16 11.56
CA ALA A 118 -1.14 7.08 12.35
C ALA A 118 -0.53 5.71 12.05
N SER A 119 -0.32 5.39 10.77
CA SER A 119 0.29 4.12 10.38
C SER A 119 1.72 3.98 10.90
N GLU A 120 2.52 5.05 10.87
CA GLU A 120 3.88 5.01 11.40
C GLU A 120 3.91 4.91 12.92
N THR A 121 3.01 5.61 13.60
CA THR A 121 2.89 5.58 15.07
C THR A 121 2.69 4.16 15.61
N MET A 122 2.06 3.27 14.83
CA MET A 122 1.82 1.87 15.19
C MET A 122 2.67 0.88 14.35
N ASN A 123 3.74 1.36 13.71
CA ASN A 123 4.66 0.61 12.86
C ASN A 123 3.98 -0.15 11.70
N CYS A 124 2.92 0.43 11.15
CA CYS A 124 2.11 -0.15 10.07
C CYS A 124 2.23 0.60 8.74
N SER A 125 3.29 1.43 8.55
CA SER A 125 3.44 2.24 7.34
C SER A 125 4.22 1.50 6.24
N ALA A 126 3.84 1.82 4.98
CA ALA A 126 4.63 1.40 3.83
C ALA A 126 5.85 2.33 3.64
N PRO A 127 6.96 1.84 3.07
CA PRO A 127 7.20 0.50 2.53
C PRO A 127 7.63 -0.55 3.56
N ASP A 128 7.84 -0.17 4.82
CA ASP A 128 8.41 -1.03 5.86
C ASP A 128 7.59 -2.30 6.09
N THR A 129 6.25 -2.21 6.12
CA THR A 129 5.39 -3.39 6.29
C THR A 129 5.69 -4.48 5.28
N GLY A 130 5.75 -4.15 3.98
CA GLY A 130 6.05 -5.13 2.94
C GLY A 130 7.49 -5.65 3.02
N ASN A 131 8.45 -4.83 3.46
CA ASN A 131 9.84 -5.23 3.61
C ASN A 131 10.03 -6.14 4.83
N MET A 132 9.33 -5.85 5.93
CA MET A 132 9.30 -6.72 7.11
C MET A 132 8.69 -8.09 6.80
N GLU A 133 7.57 -8.14 6.06
CA GLU A 133 6.97 -9.41 5.61
C GLU A 133 7.93 -10.23 4.72
N VAL A 134 8.69 -9.58 3.83
CA VAL A 134 9.71 -10.27 3.03
C VAL A 134 10.79 -10.86 3.92
N LEU A 135 11.37 -10.05 4.80
CA LEU A 135 12.44 -10.50 5.70
C LEU A 135 11.98 -11.61 6.64
N GLU A 136 10.75 -11.50 7.15
CA GLU A 136 10.16 -12.54 8.00
C GLU A 136 10.07 -13.88 7.28
N ARG A 137 9.56 -13.88 6.03
CA ARG A 137 9.29 -15.11 5.28
C ARG A 137 10.54 -15.73 4.65
N VAL A 138 11.48 -14.92 4.16
CA VAL A 138 12.59 -15.40 3.32
C VAL A 138 13.97 -14.96 3.80
N GLY A 139 14.07 -14.11 4.81
CA GLY A 139 15.35 -13.70 5.39
C GLY A 139 16.03 -14.84 6.14
N THR A 140 17.38 -14.89 6.06
CA THR A 140 18.18 -15.78 6.92
C THR A 140 18.12 -15.32 8.37
N PRO A 141 18.47 -16.17 9.37
CA PRO A 141 18.54 -15.74 10.77
C PRO A 141 19.39 -14.49 10.96
N GLU A 142 20.53 -14.39 10.27
CA GLU A 142 21.45 -13.25 10.34
C GLU A 142 20.81 -11.98 9.74
N GLN A 143 20.15 -12.10 8.57
CA GLN A 143 19.43 -10.99 7.95
C GLN A 143 18.27 -10.50 8.82
N LYS A 144 17.57 -11.41 9.49
CA LYS A 144 16.49 -11.08 10.44
C LYS A 144 17.02 -10.34 11.67
N GLU A 145 18.11 -10.81 12.26
CA GLU A 145 18.70 -10.14 13.43
C GLU A 145 19.20 -8.72 13.09
N VAL A 146 19.86 -8.56 11.93
CA VAL A 146 20.46 -7.28 11.53
C VAL A 146 19.40 -6.27 11.03
N TRP A 147 18.39 -6.71 10.28
CA TRP A 147 17.47 -5.82 9.56
C TRP A 147 16.02 -5.92 10.02
N LEU A 148 15.47 -7.14 10.17
CA LEU A 148 14.06 -7.28 10.55
C LEU A 148 13.81 -6.82 11.99
N LYS A 149 14.64 -7.21 12.91
CA LYS A 149 14.48 -6.86 14.32
C LYS A 149 14.42 -5.34 14.57
N PRO A 150 15.38 -4.51 14.10
CA PRO A 150 15.27 -3.06 14.28
C PRO A 150 14.11 -2.44 13.49
N LEU A 151 13.64 -3.03 12.40
CA LEU A 151 12.41 -2.61 11.70
C LEU A 151 11.16 -2.93 12.54
N LEU A 152 11.06 -4.14 13.10
CA LEU A 152 9.96 -4.52 14.02
C LEU A 152 9.93 -3.65 15.27
N GLU A 153 11.09 -3.23 15.75
CA GLU A 153 11.21 -2.30 16.87
C GLU A 153 10.91 -0.84 16.49
N GLY A 154 10.77 -0.55 15.19
CA GLY A 154 10.55 0.80 14.66
C GLY A 154 11.73 1.75 14.83
N LYS A 155 12.94 1.21 15.00
CA LYS A 155 14.19 1.99 15.19
C LYS A 155 14.79 2.50 13.89
N ILE A 156 14.54 1.78 12.80
CA ILE A 156 14.98 2.16 11.44
C ILE A 156 13.80 2.12 10.48
N ARG A 157 13.99 2.77 9.32
CA ARG A 157 13.10 2.68 8.16
C ARG A 157 13.81 1.93 7.04
N SER A 158 13.03 1.54 6.04
CA SER A 158 13.51 0.83 4.87
C SER A 158 12.91 1.36 3.57
N ALA A 159 13.46 0.92 2.44
CA ALA A 159 12.92 1.22 1.13
C ALA A 159 12.86 -0.03 0.25
N PHE A 160 12.03 0.00 -0.81
CA PHE A 160 11.96 -1.05 -1.82
C PHE A 160 12.34 -0.49 -3.18
N ALA A 161 13.57 -0.82 -3.63
CA ALA A 161 14.18 -0.27 -4.83
C ALA A 161 13.90 -1.18 -6.05
N MET A 162 12.71 -1.02 -6.66
CA MET A 162 12.29 -1.83 -7.80
C MET A 162 12.25 -1.03 -9.10
N THR A 163 11.55 0.09 -9.13
CA THR A 163 11.20 0.84 -10.33
C THR A 163 12.41 1.50 -10.99
N GLU A 164 12.53 1.42 -12.33
CA GLU A 164 13.64 1.93 -13.13
C GLU A 164 13.18 3.04 -14.09
N PRO A 165 13.94 4.13 -14.27
CA PRO A 165 13.55 5.21 -15.19
C PRO A 165 13.58 4.79 -16.66
N GLN A 166 14.45 3.86 -17.06
CA GLN A 166 14.65 3.46 -18.46
C GLN A 166 13.73 2.32 -18.90
N ARG A 167 12.97 1.68 -17.98
CA ARG A 167 12.18 0.50 -18.26
C ARG A 167 10.82 0.54 -17.58
N ALA A 168 9.78 0.04 -18.26
CA ALA A 168 8.47 -0.14 -17.67
C ALA A 168 8.48 -1.25 -16.61
N SER A 169 8.67 -0.85 -15.36
CA SER A 169 8.82 -1.76 -14.20
C SER A 169 7.50 -2.31 -13.66
N SER A 170 6.37 -1.89 -14.23
CA SER A 170 5.07 -2.54 -14.05
C SER A 170 5.07 -4.01 -14.52
N ASP A 171 5.91 -4.35 -15.49
CA ASP A 171 6.33 -5.73 -15.76
C ASP A 171 7.61 -6.04 -14.96
N ALA A 172 7.46 -6.73 -13.84
CA ALA A 172 8.58 -7.08 -12.95
C ALA A 172 9.69 -7.90 -13.65
N LYS A 173 9.38 -8.57 -14.76
CA LYS A 173 10.37 -9.30 -15.57
C LYS A 173 11.21 -8.37 -16.45
N ASN A 174 10.79 -7.12 -16.61
CA ASN A 174 11.50 -6.12 -17.40
C ASN A 174 12.60 -5.37 -16.62
N ILE A 175 12.74 -5.62 -15.32
CA ILE A 175 13.82 -5.05 -14.50
C ILE A 175 15.17 -5.38 -15.12
N GLY A 176 16.00 -4.36 -15.33
CA GLY A 176 17.25 -4.46 -16.06
C GLY A 176 18.51 -4.01 -15.33
N MET A 177 18.39 -3.36 -14.14
CA MET A 177 19.54 -3.03 -13.30
C MET A 177 20.36 -4.30 -13.03
N SER A 178 21.65 -4.28 -13.34
CA SER A 178 22.51 -5.46 -13.25
C SER A 178 23.07 -5.70 -11.85
N ALA A 179 23.28 -6.97 -11.52
CA ALA A 179 24.13 -7.39 -10.41
C ALA A 179 24.94 -8.61 -10.85
N VAL A 180 26.26 -8.54 -10.67
CA VAL A 180 27.21 -9.59 -11.04
C VAL A 180 27.96 -10.03 -9.80
N LEU A 181 28.14 -11.35 -9.61
CA LEU A 181 28.90 -11.88 -8.49
C LEU A 181 30.40 -11.90 -8.85
N GLU A 182 31.19 -11.14 -8.09
CA GLU A 182 32.64 -11.01 -8.26
C GLU A 182 33.34 -11.12 -6.91
N GLY A 183 34.18 -12.15 -6.76
CA GLY A 183 35.01 -12.32 -5.57
C GLY A 183 34.23 -12.48 -4.24
N GLY A 184 33.00 -13.02 -4.28
CA GLY A 184 32.13 -13.19 -3.11
C GLY A 184 31.28 -11.96 -2.78
N GLU A 185 31.25 -10.96 -3.66
CA GLU A 185 30.42 -9.78 -3.56
C GLU A 185 29.53 -9.59 -4.80
N TRP A 186 28.32 -9.13 -4.60
CA TRP A 186 27.47 -8.63 -5.67
C TRP A 186 27.87 -7.21 -6.04
N VAL A 187 28.13 -6.97 -7.33
CA VAL A 187 28.43 -5.65 -7.89
C VAL A 187 27.21 -5.16 -8.65
N LEU A 188 26.58 -4.09 -8.14
CA LEU A 188 25.32 -3.57 -8.66
C LEU A 188 25.55 -2.28 -9.45
N ASN A 189 24.95 -2.19 -10.66
CA ASN A 189 25.01 -1.03 -11.52
C ASN A 189 23.65 -0.71 -12.15
N GLY A 190 23.21 0.54 -12.05
CA GLY A 190 21.97 1.05 -12.65
C GLY A 190 21.31 2.15 -11.87
N GLU A 191 20.05 2.41 -12.15
CA GLU A 191 19.27 3.47 -11.50
C GLU A 191 17.89 2.97 -11.07
N LYS A 192 17.42 3.50 -9.95
CA LYS A 192 16.08 3.30 -9.41
C LYS A 192 15.43 4.65 -9.13
N TYR A 193 14.14 4.80 -9.40
CA TYR A 193 13.42 6.04 -9.12
C TYR A 193 12.05 5.77 -8.48
N TYR A 194 11.44 6.78 -7.90
CA TYR A 194 10.25 6.66 -7.06
C TYR A 194 10.45 5.68 -5.89
N ILE A 195 11.65 5.70 -5.29
CA ILE A 195 11.97 4.85 -4.15
C ILE A 195 11.48 5.51 -2.87
N SER A 196 10.27 5.12 -2.46
CA SER A 196 9.57 5.67 -1.30
C SER A 196 10.31 5.40 0.00
N GLY A 197 10.42 6.40 0.85
CA GLY A 197 11.09 6.33 2.15
C GLY A 197 12.60 6.45 2.11
N ALA A 198 13.24 6.44 0.93
CA ALA A 198 14.69 6.52 0.84
C ALA A 198 15.25 7.94 1.14
N GLY A 199 14.40 8.97 1.23
CA GLY A 199 14.77 10.30 1.68
C GLY A 199 14.81 10.48 3.19
N ASP A 200 14.13 9.61 3.94
CA ASP A 200 14.07 9.67 5.39
C ASP A 200 15.46 9.38 5.99
N PRO A 201 16.01 10.25 6.88
CA PRO A 201 17.29 10.01 7.54
C PRO A 201 17.37 8.70 8.34
N ARG A 202 16.24 8.14 8.71
CA ARG A 202 16.11 6.87 9.42
C ARG A 202 16.13 5.66 8.48
N CYS A 203 16.05 5.85 7.15
CA CYS A 203 16.17 4.75 6.19
C CYS A 203 17.59 4.18 6.23
N LYS A 204 17.73 2.87 6.49
CA LYS A 204 19.03 2.21 6.62
C LYS A 204 19.23 1.08 5.61
N ILE A 205 18.15 0.53 5.06
CA ILE A 205 18.23 -0.63 4.20
C ILE A 205 17.26 -0.54 3.03
N MET A 206 17.70 -0.97 1.87
CA MET A 206 16.88 -1.14 0.67
C MET A 206 16.81 -2.61 0.29
N ILE A 207 15.60 -3.12 -0.02
CA ILE A 207 15.43 -4.36 -0.78
C ILE A 207 15.49 -3.97 -2.25
N THR A 208 16.56 -4.34 -2.94
CA THR A 208 16.84 -3.90 -4.31
C THR A 208 16.61 -5.02 -5.30
N MET A 209 15.70 -4.81 -6.26
CA MET A 209 15.43 -5.77 -7.32
C MET A 209 16.39 -5.56 -8.50
N VAL A 210 17.11 -6.62 -8.87
CA VAL A 210 18.19 -6.61 -9.86
C VAL A 210 18.06 -7.78 -10.83
N LYS A 211 18.75 -7.71 -11.97
CA LYS A 211 18.91 -8.81 -12.92
C LYS A 211 20.27 -9.46 -12.70
N THR A 212 20.26 -10.72 -12.25
CA THR A 212 21.48 -11.52 -12.01
C THR A 212 21.72 -12.55 -13.10
N SER A 213 20.66 -13.11 -13.69
CA SER A 213 20.71 -14.27 -14.58
C SER A 213 20.04 -13.97 -15.92
N PRO A 214 20.65 -13.11 -16.79
CA PRO A 214 20.01 -12.65 -18.02
C PRO A 214 19.63 -13.76 -19.02
N ASP A 215 20.35 -14.88 -19.00
CA ASP A 215 20.14 -16.02 -19.88
C ASP A 215 19.11 -17.04 -19.36
N ALA A 216 18.63 -16.86 -18.14
CA ALA A 216 17.61 -17.73 -17.55
C ALA A 216 16.21 -17.45 -18.12
N ALA A 217 15.25 -18.34 -17.81
CA ALA A 217 13.84 -18.11 -18.14
C ALA A 217 13.35 -16.74 -17.58
N PRO A 218 12.45 -16.02 -18.28
CA PRO A 218 12.09 -14.64 -17.95
C PRO A 218 11.68 -14.38 -16.49
N ASN A 219 11.07 -15.36 -15.83
CA ASN A 219 10.67 -15.29 -14.43
C ASN A 219 11.76 -15.73 -13.44
N LYS A 220 12.95 -16.04 -13.94
CA LYS A 220 14.12 -16.48 -13.17
C LYS A 220 15.36 -15.58 -13.38
N GLN A 221 15.18 -14.44 -14.06
CA GLN A 221 16.28 -13.52 -14.34
C GLN A 221 16.57 -12.56 -13.20
N GLN A 222 15.56 -12.27 -12.36
CA GLN A 222 15.66 -11.27 -11.31
C GLN A 222 15.89 -11.89 -9.94
N SER A 223 16.64 -11.16 -9.13
CA SER A 223 16.93 -11.43 -7.73
C SER A 223 16.62 -10.22 -6.86
N GLN A 224 16.56 -10.38 -5.55
CA GLN A 224 16.46 -9.28 -4.60
C GLN A 224 17.65 -9.32 -3.66
N ILE A 225 18.31 -8.16 -3.50
CA ILE A 225 19.53 -8.02 -2.72
C ILE A 225 19.33 -6.91 -1.68
N LEU A 226 19.73 -7.15 -0.45
CA LEU A 226 19.76 -6.18 0.63
C LEU A 226 20.93 -5.21 0.41
N VAL A 227 20.65 -3.92 0.25
CA VAL A 227 21.66 -2.87 0.06
C VAL A 227 21.47 -1.80 1.13
N PRO A 228 22.41 -1.67 2.10
CA PRO A 228 22.41 -0.52 3.00
C PRO A 228 22.50 0.79 2.21
N ILE A 229 21.74 1.81 2.63
CA ILE A 229 21.65 3.06 1.84
C ILE A 229 22.96 3.85 1.80
N ASP A 230 23.82 3.66 2.79
CA ASP A 230 25.13 4.30 2.94
C ASP A 230 26.28 3.49 2.30
N THR A 231 25.97 2.43 1.55
CA THR A 231 26.98 1.64 0.83
C THR A 231 27.70 2.51 -0.20
N PRO A 232 29.04 2.50 -0.26
CA PRO A 232 29.80 3.25 -1.29
C PRO A 232 29.29 2.98 -2.70
N GLY A 233 29.09 4.02 -3.49
CA GLY A 233 28.52 3.93 -4.85
C GLY A 233 26.99 4.05 -4.91
N VAL A 234 26.30 4.13 -3.77
CA VAL A 234 24.88 4.50 -3.70
C VAL A 234 24.77 6.02 -3.65
N ASP A 235 24.26 6.63 -4.71
CA ASP A 235 24.05 8.08 -4.80
C ASP A 235 22.56 8.40 -4.81
N VAL A 236 22.04 9.02 -3.76
CA VAL A 236 20.68 9.57 -3.72
C VAL A 236 20.69 10.90 -4.47
N LEU A 237 20.17 10.90 -5.71
CA LEU A 237 20.25 12.05 -6.62
C LEU A 237 19.25 13.17 -6.29
N GLY A 238 18.15 12.81 -5.62
CA GLY A 238 17.10 13.74 -5.20
C GLY A 238 15.70 13.16 -5.31
N PRO A 239 14.68 13.93 -4.93
CA PRO A 239 13.30 13.47 -4.94
C PRO A 239 12.67 13.51 -6.34
N MET A 240 11.78 12.58 -6.58
CA MET A 240 10.80 12.69 -7.65
C MET A 240 9.60 13.49 -7.15
N HIS A 241 9.16 14.47 -7.93
CA HIS A 241 8.03 15.32 -7.56
C HIS A 241 6.73 14.76 -8.14
N VAL A 242 5.69 14.70 -7.32
CA VAL A 242 4.32 14.38 -7.76
C VAL A 242 3.50 15.67 -7.71
N PHE A 243 3.10 16.21 -8.86
CA PHE A 243 2.44 17.52 -8.99
C PHE A 243 3.20 18.65 -8.28
N GLY A 244 4.55 18.60 -8.31
CA GLY A 244 5.41 19.57 -7.64
C GLY A 244 5.66 19.29 -6.15
N HIS A 245 5.03 18.29 -5.57
CA HIS A 245 5.21 17.89 -4.16
C HIS A 245 6.29 16.80 -4.04
N ASP A 246 7.27 16.99 -3.15
CA ASP A 246 8.44 16.12 -2.95
C ASP A 246 8.27 15.10 -1.80
N ASP A 247 7.22 15.23 -1.00
CA ASP A 247 6.89 14.37 0.16
C ASP A 247 8.02 14.29 1.22
N ALA A 248 8.78 15.39 1.38
CA ALA A 248 9.88 15.43 2.34
C ALA A 248 9.38 15.36 3.81
N PRO A 249 10.11 14.67 4.70
CA PRO A 249 11.42 14.03 4.51
C PRO A 249 11.37 12.57 4.02
N HIS A 250 10.18 11.95 3.94
CA HIS A 250 9.98 10.60 3.46
C HIS A 250 10.50 10.43 2.02
N GLY A 251 9.95 11.20 1.11
CA GLY A 251 10.36 11.30 -0.29
C GLY A 251 10.17 10.05 -1.13
N HIS A 252 10.32 10.25 -2.45
CA HIS A 252 10.34 9.20 -3.46
C HIS A 252 11.60 9.39 -4.28
N MET A 253 12.73 8.80 -3.87
CA MET A 253 14.05 9.17 -4.37
C MET A 253 14.38 8.57 -5.73
N HIS A 254 15.17 9.32 -6.50
CA HIS A 254 15.97 8.82 -7.61
C HIS A 254 17.34 8.44 -7.07
N ILE A 255 17.76 7.20 -7.30
CA ILE A 255 19.01 6.63 -6.75
C ILE A 255 19.80 6.00 -7.88
N ARG A 256 21.10 6.32 -7.93
CA ARG A 256 22.07 5.69 -8.82
C ARG A 256 22.96 4.75 -8.04
N PHE A 257 23.25 3.62 -8.65
CA PHE A 257 24.17 2.60 -8.15
C PHE A 257 25.33 2.48 -9.13
N THR A 258 26.54 2.78 -8.64
CA THR A 258 27.77 2.73 -9.45
C THR A 258 28.77 1.83 -8.74
N ASP A 259 29.00 0.63 -9.29
CA ASP A 259 29.89 -0.38 -8.73
C ASP A 259 29.63 -0.66 -7.24
N VAL A 260 28.35 -0.64 -6.83
CA VAL A 260 27.94 -0.89 -5.44
C VAL A 260 28.23 -2.32 -5.08
N ARG A 261 29.06 -2.53 -4.08
CA ARG A 261 29.49 -3.87 -3.62
C ARG A 261 28.83 -4.22 -2.30
N VAL A 262 28.19 -5.38 -2.28
CA VAL A 262 27.60 -5.96 -1.06
C VAL A 262 27.94 -7.45 -0.98
N PRO A 263 28.06 -8.03 0.21
CA PRO A 263 28.38 -9.44 0.38
C PRO A 263 27.37 -10.35 -0.35
N GLU A 264 27.84 -11.51 -0.83
CA GLU A 264 26.98 -12.54 -1.43
C GLU A 264 25.81 -12.92 -0.52
N SER A 265 26.04 -12.92 0.80
CA SER A 265 25.03 -13.22 1.84
C SER A 265 23.88 -12.21 1.91
N ASN A 266 23.96 -11.07 1.22
CA ASN A 266 22.86 -10.10 1.14
C ASN A 266 21.76 -10.51 0.15
N MET A 267 21.94 -11.59 -0.61
CA MET A 267 20.91 -12.16 -1.46
C MET A 267 19.76 -12.73 -0.64
N LEU A 268 18.52 -12.35 -1.01
CA LEU A 268 17.31 -12.91 -0.40
C LEU A 268 16.88 -14.20 -1.11
N LEU A 269 16.63 -15.26 -0.35
CA LEU A 269 16.11 -16.57 -0.79
C LEU A 269 16.98 -17.31 -1.83
N GLY A 270 17.79 -16.61 -2.62
CA GLY A 270 18.65 -17.14 -3.66
C GLY A 270 18.47 -16.51 -5.03
N GLU A 271 19.43 -16.75 -5.91
CA GLU A 271 19.49 -16.20 -7.25
C GLU A 271 18.30 -16.64 -8.12
N GLY A 272 17.77 -15.71 -8.92
CA GLY A 272 16.62 -15.96 -9.81
C GLY A 272 15.26 -16.06 -9.10
N ARG A 273 15.18 -15.76 -7.80
CA ARG A 273 13.95 -15.84 -7.00
C ARG A 273 13.28 -14.47 -6.79
N GLY A 274 13.80 -13.38 -7.38
CA GLY A 274 13.29 -12.02 -7.17
C GLY A 274 11.85 -11.83 -7.60
N PHE A 275 11.41 -12.43 -8.71
CA PHE A 275 10.02 -12.38 -9.12
C PHE A 275 9.07 -13.06 -8.11
N GLU A 276 9.46 -14.21 -7.59
CA GLU A 276 8.71 -14.96 -6.57
C GLU A 276 8.55 -14.12 -5.29
N ILE A 277 9.63 -13.54 -4.78
CA ILE A 277 9.62 -12.67 -3.60
C ILE A 277 8.69 -11.46 -3.83
N SER A 278 8.76 -10.84 -5.03
CA SER A 278 7.87 -9.72 -5.38
C SER A 278 6.39 -10.10 -5.31
N GLN A 279 6.02 -11.32 -5.73
CA GLN A 279 4.63 -11.77 -5.63
C GLN A 279 4.19 -11.99 -4.17
N LEU A 280 5.08 -12.47 -3.31
CA LEU A 280 4.81 -12.61 -1.87
C LEU A 280 4.57 -11.26 -1.19
N ARG A 281 5.36 -10.23 -1.55
CA ARG A 281 5.29 -8.88 -0.99
C ARG A 281 4.08 -8.08 -1.48
N LEU A 282 3.87 -8.08 -2.80
CA LEU A 282 2.90 -7.17 -3.43
C LEU A 282 1.43 -7.57 -3.16
N GLY A 283 1.14 -8.80 -2.81
CA GLY A 283 -0.21 -9.25 -2.47
C GLY A 283 -0.78 -8.49 -1.27
N PRO A 284 -0.21 -8.66 -0.07
CA PRO A 284 -0.63 -7.93 1.12
C PRO A 284 -0.50 -6.41 0.98
N GLY A 285 0.62 -5.90 0.41
CA GLY A 285 0.84 -4.47 0.22
C GLY A 285 -0.29 -3.78 -0.54
N ARG A 286 -0.79 -4.39 -1.61
CA ARG A 286 -1.90 -3.85 -2.42
C ARG A 286 -3.18 -3.66 -1.64
N ILE A 287 -3.57 -4.66 -0.84
CA ILE A 287 -4.81 -4.57 -0.05
C ILE A 287 -4.65 -3.58 1.11
N HIS A 288 -3.47 -3.51 1.74
CA HIS A 288 -3.19 -2.53 2.80
C HIS A 288 -3.29 -1.09 2.28
N HIS A 289 -2.83 -0.80 1.06
CA HIS A 289 -3.06 0.49 0.41
C HIS A 289 -4.55 0.80 0.25
N CYS A 290 -5.34 -0.16 -0.24
CA CYS A 290 -6.79 0.02 -0.40
C CYS A 290 -7.50 0.27 0.93
N MET A 291 -7.11 -0.44 2.00
CA MET A 291 -7.66 -0.24 3.34
C MET A 291 -7.43 1.20 3.83
N ARG A 292 -6.19 1.67 3.78
CA ARG A 292 -5.84 3.04 4.19
C ARG A 292 -6.49 4.10 3.30
N SER A 293 -6.64 3.84 2.01
CA SER A 293 -7.31 4.75 1.07
C SER A 293 -8.77 5.00 1.45
N ILE A 294 -9.48 4.00 1.96
CA ILE A 294 -10.84 4.20 2.48
C ILE A 294 -10.84 5.18 3.67
N GLY A 295 -9.86 5.10 4.56
CA GLY A 295 -9.67 6.08 5.63
C GLY A 295 -9.48 7.51 5.12
N GLN A 296 -8.69 7.67 4.04
CA GLN A 296 -8.54 8.96 3.36
C GLN A 296 -9.88 9.47 2.77
N ALA A 297 -10.67 8.59 2.17
CA ALA A 297 -11.99 8.95 1.65
C ALA A 297 -12.96 9.39 2.77
N GLU A 298 -12.94 8.70 3.92
CA GLU A 298 -13.71 9.10 5.12
C GLU A 298 -13.29 10.49 5.62
N LYS A 299 -11.98 10.77 5.68
CA LYS A 299 -11.46 12.08 6.06
C LYS A 299 -11.89 13.17 5.06
N ALA A 300 -11.83 12.89 3.76
CA ALA A 300 -12.27 13.82 2.73
C ALA A 300 -13.78 14.11 2.84
N LEU A 301 -14.61 13.10 3.10
CA LEU A 301 -16.04 13.25 3.30
C LEU A 301 -16.37 14.07 4.56
N ASP A 302 -15.66 13.82 5.68
CA ASP A 302 -15.82 14.62 6.91
C ASP A 302 -15.53 16.10 6.64
N LEU A 303 -14.38 16.38 5.99
CA LEU A 303 -14.01 17.75 5.62
C LEU A 303 -15.05 18.39 4.69
N MET A 304 -15.56 17.63 3.71
CA MET A 304 -16.61 18.06 2.78
C MET A 304 -17.91 18.46 3.53
N CYS A 305 -18.35 17.62 4.47
CA CYS A 305 -19.55 17.89 5.28
C CYS A 305 -19.35 19.13 6.17
N ARG A 306 -18.24 19.21 6.90
CA ARG A 306 -17.90 20.36 7.75
C ARG A 306 -17.88 21.67 6.95
N ARG A 307 -17.22 21.67 5.81
CA ARG A 307 -17.17 22.82 4.90
C ARG A 307 -18.55 23.18 4.39
N GLY A 308 -19.31 22.17 3.98
CA GLY A 308 -20.66 22.32 3.44
C GLY A 308 -21.63 23.06 4.36
N VAL A 309 -21.59 22.76 5.65
CA VAL A 309 -22.50 23.36 6.66
C VAL A 309 -21.99 24.67 7.22
N SER A 310 -20.66 24.89 7.27
CA SER A 310 -20.07 26.06 7.92
C SER A 310 -19.79 27.23 6.98
N ARG A 311 -19.72 27.02 5.66
CA ARG A 311 -19.44 28.06 4.67
C ARG A 311 -20.72 28.55 4.02
N GLU A 312 -20.91 29.84 4.00
CA GLU A 312 -22.08 30.48 3.38
C GLU A 312 -21.72 31.18 2.06
N ALA A 313 -22.63 31.09 1.08
CA ALA A 313 -22.64 31.85 -0.13
C ALA A 313 -24.09 32.05 -0.60
N PHE A 314 -24.38 33.18 -1.23
CA PHE A 314 -25.73 33.53 -1.67
C PHE A 314 -26.79 33.41 -0.56
N GLY A 315 -26.41 33.79 0.69
CA GLY A 315 -27.31 33.85 1.86
C GLY A 315 -27.68 32.50 2.49
N LYS A 316 -26.95 31.40 2.15
CA LYS A 316 -27.21 30.07 2.74
C LYS A 316 -25.93 29.20 2.76
N PRO A 317 -25.89 28.15 3.61
CA PRO A 317 -24.80 27.19 3.61
C PRO A 317 -24.57 26.57 2.23
N ILE A 318 -23.30 26.41 1.82
CA ILE A 318 -22.97 25.89 0.49
C ILE A 318 -23.48 24.46 0.24
N VAL A 319 -23.70 23.68 1.29
CA VAL A 319 -24.31 22.34 1.18
C VAL A 319 -25.70 22.39 0.54
N GLN A 320 -26.40 23.53 0.66
CA GLN A 320 -27.73 23.75 0.06
C GLN A 320 -27.67 24.31 -1.37
N LEU A 321 -26.49 24.51 -1.93
CA LEU A 321 -26.29 25.04 -3.27
C LEU A 321 -26.03 23.92 -4.27
N GLY A 322 -26.62 24.06 -5.45
CA GLY A 322 -26.41 23.15 -6.56
C GLY A 322 -26.62 21.66 -6.19
N LYS A 323 -25.64 20.82 -6.53
CA LYS A 323 -25.66 19.38 -6.30
C LYS A 323 -24.82 18.93 -5.09
N ASN A 324 -24.44 19.82 -4.17
CA ASN A 324 -23.51 19.49 -3.10
C ASN A 324 -24.03 18.36 -2.19
N ILE A 325 -25.33 18.30 -1.91
CA ILE A 325 -25.95 17.18 -1.17
C ILE A 325 -25.81 15.86 -1.96
N GLU A 326 -26.01 15.90 -3.27
CA GLU A 326 -25.83 14.70 -4.14
C GLU A 326 -24.36 14.23 -4.14
N VAL A 327 -23.42 15.16 -4.20
CA VAL A 327 -21.97 14.85 -4.14
C VAL A 327 -21.61 14.14 -2.82
N ILE A 328 -22.10 14.63 -1.68
CA ILE A 328 -21.92 14.00 -0.37
C ILE A 328 -22.56 12.61 -0.34
N SER A 329 -23.77 12.45 -0.87
CA SER A 329 -24.45 11.15 -0.96
C SER A 329 -23.67 10.16 -1.80
N ARG A 330 -23.19 10.55 -2.98
CA ARG A 330 -22.36 9.71 -3.86
C ARG A 330 -21.09 9.28 -3.17
N ALA A 331 -20.38 10.20 -2.50
CA ALA A 331 -19.17 9.89 -1.75
C ALA A 331 -19.43 8.81 -0.67
N ARG A 332 -20.52 8.92 0.10
CA ARG A 332 -20.88 7.90 1.10
C ARG A 332 -21.17 6.55 0.46
N ILE A 333 -21.94 6.51 -0.63
CA ILE A 333 -22.26 5.27 -1.34
C ILE A 333 -21.00 4.59 -1.86
N GLU A 334 -20.09 5.35 -2.47
CA GLU A 334 -18.80 4.82 -2.97
C GLU A 334 -17.92 4.31 -1.84
N ILE A 335 -17.82 5.00 -0.72
CA ILE A 335 -17.06 4.56 0.45
C ILE A 335 -17.57 3.21 0.96
N GLU A 336 -18.89 3.06 1.13
CA GLU A 336 -19.46 1.79 1.61
C GLU A 336 -19.28 0.66 0.60
N SER A 337 -19.41 0.94 -0.71
CA SER A 337 -19.16 -0.03 -1.77
C SER A 337 -17.71 -0.51 -1.77
N MET A 338 -16.75 0.42 -1.65
CA MET A 338 -15.32 0.11 -1.56
C MET A 338 -15.01 -0.69 -0.28
N ARG A 339 -15.59 -0.30 0.86
CA ARG A 339 -15.42 -0.99 2.15
C ARG A 339 -15.83 -2.45 2.05
N LEU A 340 -17.03 -2.73 1.54
CA LEU A 340 -17.53 -4.09 1.36
C LEU A 340 -16.60 -4.92 0.45
N MET A 341 -16.14 -4.33 -0.65
CA MET A 341 -15.23 -5.01 -1.57
C MET A 341 -13.86 -5.30 -0.92
N VAL A 342 -13.30 -4.36 -0.16
CA VAL A 342 -12.02 -4.54 0.54
C VAL A 342 -12.13 -5.57 1.64
N LEU A 343 -13.19 -5.55 2.44
CA LEU A 343 -13.44 -6.58 3.46
C LEU A 343 -13.59 -7.96 2.83
N LYS A 344 -14.30 -8.07 1.69
CA LYS A 344 -14.42 -9.32 0.93
C LYS A 344 -13.06 -9.82 0.44
N ALA A 345 -12.20 -8.92 -0.07
CA ALA A 345 -10.85 -9.29 -0.51
C ALA A 345 -9.98 -9.74 0.66
N ALA A 346 -10.05 -9.05 1.82
CA ALA A 346 -9.35 -9.44 3.04
C ALA A 346 -9.82 -10.81 3.54
N ARG A 347 -11.14 -11.04 3.57
CA ARG A 347 -11.71 -12.34 3.93
C ARG A 347 -11.27 -13.44 2.97
N ALA A 348 -11.24 -13.17 1.68
CA ALA A 348 -10.75 -14.13 0.69
C ALA A 348 -9.28 -14.51 0.94
N MET A 349 -8.43 -13.58 1.35
CA MET A 349 -7.05 -13.89 1.73
C MET A 349 -6.97 -14.80 2.96
N ASP A 350 -7.84 -14.59 3.94
CA ASP A 350 -7.87 -15.40 5.15
C ASP A 350 -8.38 -16.83 4.91
N VAL A 351 -9.36 -16.99 4.02
CA VAL A 351 -10.03 -18.29 3.76
C VAL A 351 -9.33 -19.08 2.66
N LEU A 352 -8.96 -18.42 1.55
CA LEU A 352 -8.42 -19.07 0.35
C LEU A 352 -6.89 -19.03 0.29
N GLY A 353 -6.26 -18.14 1.08
CA GLY A 353 -4.84 -17.82 0.98
C GLY A 353 -4.53 -16.85 -0.16
N ASN A 354 -3.34 -16.25 -0.10
CA ASN A 354 -2.93 -15.14 -0.97
C ASN A 354 -2.99 -15.48 -2.47
N ARG A 355 -2.68 -16.72 -2.83
CA ARG A 355 -2.64 -17.15 -4.24
C ARG A 355 -4.02 -17.16 -4.87
N GLU A 356 -4.98 -17.76 -4.21
CA GLU A 356 -6.35 -17.92 -4.73
C GLU A 356 -7.15 -16.62 -4.57
N ALA A 357 -6.88 -15.84 -3.52
CA ALA A 357 -7.50 -14.52 -3.31
C ALA A 357 -7.00 -13.41 -4.25
N ARG A 358 -5.94 -13.65 -5.02
CA ARG A 358 -5.27 -12.58 -5.82
C ARG A 358 -6.21 -11.83 -6.75
N ASN A 359 -7.24 -12.48 -7.31
CA ASN A 359 -8.19 -11.82 -8.20
C ASN A 359 -9.03 -10.77 -7.45
N TRP A 360 -9.42 -11.04 -6.20
CA TRP A 360 -10.07 -10.09 -5.32
C TRP A 360 -9.16 -8.89 -5.02
N VAL A 361 -7.88 -9.15 -4.78
CA VAL A 361 -6.88 -8.10 -4.56
C VAL A 361 -6.70 -7.22 -5.80
N HIS A 362 -6.71 -7.79 -7.01
CA HIS A 362 -6.67 -7.02 -8.26
C HIS A 362 -7.92 -6.16 -8.44
N MET A 363 -9.11 -6.67 -8.14
CA MET A 363 -10.36 -5.91 -8.25
C MET A 363 -10.35 -4.68 -7.33
N VAL A 364 -10.00 -4.84 -6.05
CA VAL A 364 -9.97 -3.69 -5.12
C VAL A 364 -8.88 -2.69 -5.49
N LYS A 365 -7.71 -3.15 -5.95
CA LYS A 365 -6.62 -2.26 -6.34
C LYS A 365 -6.91 -1.47 -7.63
N ALA A 366 -7.70 -2.04 -8.55
CA ALA A 366 -8.19 -1.32 -9.73
C ALA A 366 -9.22 -0.25 -9.36
N MET A 367 -10.11 -0.54 -8.40
CA MET A 367 -11.27 0.31 -8.10
C MET A 367 -10.98 1.38 -7.05
N VAL A 368 -10.36 0.99 -5.91
CA VAL A 368 -10.32 1.86 -4.72
C VAL A 368 -9.52 3.13 -4.93
N PRO A 369 -8.26 3.11 -5.45
CA PRO A 369 -7.50 4.35 -5.62
C PRO A 369 -8.17 5.35 -6.58
N GLU A 370 -8.82 4.87 -7.64
CA GLU A 370 -9.56 5.72 -8.58
C GLU A 370 -10.72 6.43 -7.88
N ARG A 371 -11.60 5.68 -7.20
CA ARG A 371 -12.77 6.22 -6.52
C ARG A 371 -12.41 7.17 -5.38
N VAL A 372 -11.35 6.86 -4.65
CA VAL A 372 -10.86 7.75 -3.59
C VAL A 372 -10.33 9.07 -4.17
N CYS A 373 -9.62 9.04 -5.31
CA CYS A 373 -9.23 10.27 -6.01
C CYS A 373 -10.46 11.13 -6.39
N GLU A 374 -11.52 10.51 -6.92
CA GLU A 374 -12.76 11.22 -7.25
C GLU A 374 -13.40 11.88 -6.02
N ILE A 375 -13.46 11.18 -4.88
CA ILE A 375 -14.02 11.72 -3.63
C ILE A 375 -13.17 12.91 -3.12
N ILE A 376 -11.84 12.79 -3.14
CA ILE A 376 -10.96 13.88 -2.71
C ILE A 376 -11.07 15.08 -3.65
N ASP A 377 -11.15 14.86 -4.96
CA ASP A 377 -11.37 15.92 -5.95
C ASP A 377 -12.66 16.70 -5.68
N GLN A 378 -13.75 16.00 -5.39
CA GLN A 378 -15.02 16.64 -5.01
C GLN A 378 -14.91 17.41 -3.68
N ALA A 379 -14.14 16.91 -2.72
CA ALA A 379 -13.86 17.63 -1.49
C ALA A 379 -13.05 18.91 -1.75
N ILE A 380 -12.03 18.85 -2.61
CA ILE A 380 -11.28 20.03 -3.07
C ILE A 380 -12.24 21.04 -3.71
N GLN A 381 -13.09 20.59 -4.62
CA GLN A 381 -14.05 21.45 -5.34
C GLN A 381 -14.99 22.16 -4.34
N MET A 382 -15.51 21.47 -3.33
CA MET A 382 -16.38 22.07 -2.31
C MET A 382 -15.65 23.08 -1.40
N HIS A 383 -14.34 22.92 -1.22
CA HIS A 383 -13.51 23.87 -0.49
C HIS A 383 -13.11 25.10 -1.32
N GLY A 384 -13.22 25.01 -2.65
CA GLY A 384 -12.77 26.07 -3.57
C GLY A 384 -11.25 26.28 -3.49
N ALA A 385 -10.78 27.52 -3.58
CA ALA A 385 -9.35 27.83 -3.56
C ALA A 385 -8.60 27.28 -2.33
N THR A 386 -9.26 27.17 -1.18
CA THR A 386 -8.65 26.57 0.02
C THR A 386 -8.37 25.08 -0.15
N GLY A 387 -9.17 24.39 -0.96
CA GLY A 387 -8.99 22.94 -1.22
C GLY A 387 -7.73 22.58 -1.98
N VAL A 388 -7.21 23.48 -2.82
CA VAL A 388 -5.93 23.28 -3.56
C VAL A 388 -4.73 23.89 -2.84
N SER A 389 -4.92 24.48 -1.64
CA SER A 389 -3.90 25.15 -0.88
C SER A 389 -3.43 24.33 0.33
N GLN A 390 -2.37 24.82 0.98
CA GLN A 390 -1.84 24.25 2.23
C GLN A 390 -2.78 24.42 3.44
N TRP A 391 -3.91 25.13 3.32
CA TRP A 391 -4.86 25.35 4.41
C TRP A 391 -5.78 24.15 4.65
N THR A 392 -5.76 23.18 3.76
CA THR A 392 -6.43 21.89 3.96
C THR A 392 -5.47 20.76 3.58
N PRO A 393 -5.63 19.56 4.12
CA PRO A 393 -4.81 18.41 3.73
C PRO A 393 -5.20 17.84 2.35
N LEU A 394 -6.26 18.34 1.71
CA LEU A 394 -6.89 17.72 0.55
C LEU A 394 -5.97 17.63 -0.66
N ALA A 395 -5.18 18.67 -0.95
CA ALA A 395 -4.23 18.67 -2.07
C ALA A 395 -3.15 17.59 -1.88
N ALA A 396 -2.57 17.48 -0.67
CA ALA A 396 -1.59 16.46 -0.33
C ALA A 396 -2.23 15.05 -0.35
N MET A 397 -3.44 14.89 0.16
CA MET A 397 -4.22 13.65 0.10
C MET A 397 -4.45 13.22 -1.35
N TYR A 398 -4.87 14.14 -2.23
CA TYR A 398 -5.06 13.86 -3.65
C TYR A 398 -3.74 13.40 -4.31
N THR A 399 -2.65 14.13 -4.05
CA THR A 399 -1.32 13.81 -4.57
C THR A 399 -0.91 12.37 -4.19
N GLY A 400 -1.01 12.03 -2.91
CA GLY A 400 -0.72 10.70 -2.40
C GLY A 400 -1.62 9.61 -3.01
N GLN A 401 -2.94 9.83 -3.04
CA GLN A 401 -3.88 8.84 -3.61
C GLN A 401 -3.69 8.67 -5.12
N ARG A 402 -3.37 9.74 -5.84
CA ARG A 402 -3.11 9.65 -7.29
C ARG A 402 -1.92 8.76 -7.62
N THR A 403 -0.89 8.73 -6.75
CA THR A 403 0.25 7.82 -6.92
C THR A 403 -0.14 6.35 -6.79
N LEU A 404 -1.13 6.02 -5.94
CA LEU A 404 -1.59 4.65 -5.75
C LEU A 404 -2.30 4.04 -6.97
N ARG A 405 -2.72 4.86 -7.93
CA ARG A 405 -3.19 4.39 -9.24
C ARG A 405 -2.05 3.87 -10.13
N LEU A 406 -0.80 4.11 -9.73
CA LEU A 406 0.43 3.71 -10.44
C LEU A 406 1.28 2.73 -9.63
N ALA A 407 1.43 2.98 -8.32
CA ALA A 407 2.25 2.17 -7.43
C ALA A 407 1.67 0.76 -7.22
N ASP A 408 2.54 -0.22 -7.00
CA ASP A 408 2.20 -1.65 -6.82
C ASP A 408 1.40 -2.25 -7.99
N GLY A 409 1.61 -1.71 -9.17
CA GLY A 409 0.92 -1.99 -10.42
C GLY A 409 -0.12 -0.91 -10.76
N PRO A 410 -0.06 -0.35 -11.96
CA PRO A 410 -1.05 0.61 -12.42
C PRO A 410 -2.43 -0.03 -12.62
N ASP A 411 -3.47 0.81 -12.65
CA ASP A 411 -4.87 0.39 -12.81
C ASP A 411 -5.05 -0.59 -13.98
N GLU A 412 -4.38 -0.32 -15.11
CA GLU A 412 -4.45 -1.13 -16.34
C GLU A 412 -3.94 -2.56 -16.13
N VAL A 413 -2.89 -2.74 -15.32
CA VAL A 413 -2.37 -4.08 -15.00
C VAL A 413 -3.40 -4.88 -14.20
N HIS A 414 -4.07 -4.24 -13.26
CA HIS A 414 -5.09 -4.87 -12.45
C HIS A 414 -6.34 -5.20 -13.27
N HIS A 415 -6.85 -4.27 -14.06
CA HIS A 415 -7.95 -4.50 -14.99
C HIS A 415 -7.66 -5.63 -15.97
N LEU A 416 -6.45 -5.66 -16.54
CA LEU A 416 -6.01 -6.71 -17.45
C LEU A 416 -6.06 -8.11 -16.80
N VAL A 417 -5.62 -8.23 -15.54
CA VAL A 417 -5.66 -9.51 -14.81
C VAL A 417 -7.10 -9.95 -14.55
N VAL A 418 -7.95 -9.05 -14.05
CA VAL A 418 -9.36 -9.35 -13.79
C VAL A 418 -10.08 -9.75 -15.06
N GLY A 419 -9.97 -8.96 -16.14
CA GLY A 419 -10.64 -9.22 -17.41
C GLY A 419 -10.18 -10.54 -18.06
N ARG A 420 -8.87 -10.81 -18.04
CA ARG A 420 -8.34 -12.07 -18.57
C ARG A 420 -8.83 -13.30 -17.78
N ASN A 421 -8.90 -13.18 -16.47
CA ASN A 421 -9.41 -14.27 -15.63
C ASN A 421 -10.90 -14.52 -15.90
N GLU A 422 -11.67 -13.46 -16.12
CA GLU A 422 -13.09 -13.58 -16.48
C GLU A 422 -13.27 -14.27 -17.85
N VAL A 423 -12.60 -13.78 -18.88
CA VAL A 423 -12.70 -14.33 -20.25
C VAL A 423 -12.20 -15.78 -20.34
N ARG A 424 -11.19 -16.15 -19.54
CA ARG A 424 -10.63 -17.52 -19.55
C ARG A 424 -11.67 -18.61 -19.25
N GLN A 425 -12.72 -18.28 -18.51
CA GLN A 425 -13.80 -19.22 -18.19
C GLN A 425 -14.60 -19.66 -19.41
N TYR A 426 -14.52 -18.89 -20.50
CA TYR A 426 -15.28 -19.10 -21.73
C TYR A 426 -14.41 -19.60 -22.90
N GLY A 427 -13.10 -19.82 -22.66
CA GLY A 427 -12.14 -20.12 -23.72
C GLY A 427 -12.39 -21.41 -24.50
N ASP A 428 -13.06 -22.38 -23.89
CA ASP A 428 -13.38 -23.70 -24.45
C ASP A 428 -14.83 -23.82 -24.97
N LEU A 429 -15.57 -22.71 -24.98
CA LEU A 429 -16.93 -22.72 -25.50
C LEU A 429 -16.92 -22.75 -27.04
N PRO A 430 -17.87 -23.52 -27.66
CA PRO A 430 -18.06 -23.45 -29.11
C PRO A 430 -18.46 -22.04 -29.55
N PRO A 431 -18.27 -21.69 -30.82
CA PRO A 431 -18.76 -20.43 -31.35
C PRO A 431 -20.24 -20.21 -31.02
N GLU A 432 -20.58 -19.02 -30.57
CA GLU A 432 -21.94 -18.67 -30.20
C GLU A 432 -22.87 -18.77 -31.42
N ASP A 433 -23.97 -19.52 -31.27
CA ASP A 433 -25.05 -19.52 -32.27
C ASP A 433 -25.93 -18.30 -32.06
N LEU A 434 -25.68 -17.27 -32.84
CA LEU A 434 -26.44 -16.01 -32.83
C LEU A 434 -27.80 -16.09 -33.56
N SER A 435 -28.29 -17.28 -33.89
CA SER A 435 -29.65 -17.45 -34.39
C SER A 435 -30.69 -16.98 -33.36
N LEU A 436 -31.80 -16.36 -33.84
CA LEU A 436 -32.89 -15.87 -32.95
C LEU A 436 -33.45 -16.91 -31.97
N ASN A 437 -33.28 -18.20 -32.26
CA ASN A 437 -33.72 -19.31 -31.39
C ASN A 437 -32.69 -19.70 -30.33
N ALA A 438 -31.44 -19.30 -30.45
CA ALA A 438 -30.37 -19.63 -29.49
C ALA A 438 -30.23 -18.63 -28.35
N VAL A 439 -30.59 -17.35 -28.61
CA VAL A 439 -30.43 -16.25 -27.67
C VAL A 439 -31.27 -16.39 -26.39
N TRP A 440 -32.33 -17.21 -26.43
CA TRP A 440 -33.29 -17.39 -25.33
C TRP A 440 -33.24 -18.80 -24.68
N ARG A 441 -32.22 -19.58 -24.97
CA ARG A 441 -31.95 -20.89 -24.34
C ARG A 441 -30.84 -20.72 -23.31
#